data_82b738b9da7373e1e26c5213d311715a
#
_entry.id   82b738b9da7373e1e26c5213d311715a
#
_cell.length_a   1.000
_cell.length_b   1.000
_cell.length_c   1.000
_cell.angle_alpha   90.00
_cell.angle_beta   90.00
_cell.angle_gamma   90.00
#
_symmetry.space_group_name_H-M   'P 1'
#
loop_
_entity.id
_entity.type
_entity.pdbx_description
1 polymer ?
#
loop_
_entity_poly.entity_id
_entity_poly.type
_entity_poly.pdbx_seq_one_letter_code
_entity_poly.pdbx_strand_id
1 'polypeptide(L)'
;MDIFEKCNQRYIQDEVRDLGIYPYFHALESRQDTEVIMEGKRRIMLGSNNYLGLTTNEAVVKAGMHAYETLGSGCSGSRFLNGTLKLHLELEDELAKFLRKDAVVTFSTGFQSNLGIISAIVGLHDYVIMDRENHASLYDGCKLSYGKMLRYQHNDMADLEKKLQKVPETAGCLIVTDGVFSMGGDIANLPEICALAQKYGARVMVDDAHGLGVIGEGGRGTASYYGLEDQVDIYMGTFSKSLASLGGYMAASSRVADFVRHSSRPFIFSASIPPANAAAALEALRQLEAHPELVTRLQENALYMRSLLNERNIKMRPSNGDRIPIIPIYTYEPIPTLTIAKELYERGVYVNSSLPPAAAPHECLLRTSLMATHTHALIDEAVAIIADVLRGYDL
;
A
#
# COMPACT_ATOMS: atom_id res chain seq x y z
N MET A 1 -22.05 -4.12 32.59
CA MET A 1 -21.61 -4.94 31.42
C MET A 1 -20.10 -4.83 31.34
N ASP A 2 -19.40 -5.95 31.39
CA ASP A 2 -17.93 -5.96 31.24
C ASP A 2 -17.57 -5.65 29.77
N ILE A 3 -16.67 -4.68 29.56
CA ILE A 3 -16.21 -4.29 28.22
C ILE A 3 -15.45 -5.43 27.50
N PHE A 4 -14.88 -6.36 28.26
CA PHE A 4 -14.16 -7.52 27.75
C PHE A 4 -15.06 -8.73 27.44
N GLU A 5 -16.34 -8.69 27.79
CA GLU A 5 -17.28 -9.79 27.53
C GLU A 5 -17.27 -10.21 26.05
N LYS A 6 -17.20 -9.22 25.12
CA LYS A 6 -17.08 -9.47 23.69
C LYS A 6 -15.81 -10.23 23.27
N CYS A 7 -14.73 -10.13 24.06
CA CYS A 7 -13.47 -10.83 23.80
C CYS A 7 -13.53 -12.31 24.21
N ASN A 8 -14.47 -12.67 25.09
CA ASN A 8 -14.67 -14.03 25.59
C ASN A 8 -15.71 -14.81 24.76
N GLN A 9 -16.40 -14.11 23.83
CA GLN A 9 -17.34 -14.76 22.93
C GLN A 9 -16.58 -15.48 21.81
N ARG A 10 -17.08 -16.65 21.41
CA ARG A 10 -16.56 -17.39 20.25
C ARG A 10 -16.78 -16.56 18.98
N TYR A 11 -15.75 -16.47 18.13
CA TYR A 11 -15.78 -15.72 16.88
C TYR A 11 -15.18 -16.53 15.72
N ILE A 12 -15.28 -16.05 14.51
CA ILE A 12 -14.95 -16.79 13.27
C ILE A 12 -13.52 -17.38 13.29
N GLN A 13 -12.56 -16.72 13.91
CA GLN A 13 -11.18 -17.21 13.99
C GLN A 13 -11.06 -18.49 14.82
N ASP A 14 -11.94 -18.71 15.81
CA ASP A 14 -11.97 -19.95 16.58
C ASP A 14 -12.47 -21.11 15.72
N GLU A 15 -13.48 -20.89 14.89
CA GLU A 15 -13.97 -21.88 13.93
C GLU A 15 -12.88 -22.27 12.92
N VAL A 16 -12.18 -21.24 12.39
CA VAL A 16 -11.08 -21.43 11.42
C VAL A 16 -9.93 -22.23 12.05
N ARG A 17 -9.61 -22.01 13.35
CA ARG A 17 -8.63 -22.80 14.09
C ARG A 17 -9.08 -24.24 14.30
N ASP A 18 -10.35 -24.45 14.69
CA ASP A 18 -10.92 -25.79 14.89
C ASP A 18 -10.90 -26.62 13.59
N LEU A 19 -11.13 -25.97 12.45
CA LEU A 19 -11.00 -26.56 11.11
C LEU A 19 -9.53 -26.78 10.68
N GLY A 20 -8.57 -26.24 11.42
CA GLY A 20 -7.15 -26.33 11.10
C GLY A 20 -6.73 -25.57 9.84
N ILE A 21 -7.52 -24.56 9.42
CA ILE A 21 -7.26 -23.73 8.20
C ILE A 21 -6.92 -22.29 8.55
N TYR A 22 -6.40 -22.04 9.75
CA TYR A 22 -5.99 -20.70 10.20
C TYR A 22 -4.72 -20.24 9.48
N PRO A 23 -4.77 -19.18 8.63
CA PRO A 23 -3.69 -18.83 7.70
C PRO A 23 -2.83 -17.65 8.17
N TYR A 24 -2.95 -17.24 9.43
CA TYR A 24 -2.35 -16.00 9.89
C TYR A 24 -1.15 -16.25 10.81
N PHE A 25 -0.24 -15.26 10.89
CA PHE A 25 0.90 -15.21 11.80
C PHE A 25 1.95 -16.31 11.60
N HIS A 26 2.12 -16.80 10.35
CA HIS A 26 3.23 -17.66 9.99
C HIS A 26 4.57 -16.94 10.20
N ALA A 27 5.48 -17.56 10.95
CA ALA A 27 6.79 -16.97 11.23
C ALA A 27 7.72 -17.07 10.04
N LEU A 28 8.31 -15.94 9.66
CA LEU A 28 9.38 -15.87 8.66
C LEU A 28 10.73 -16.13 9.35
N GLU A 29 11.50 -17.09 8.85
CA GLU A 29 12.78 -17.52 9.42
C GLU A 29 14.00 -17.15 8.57
N SER A 30 13.75 -16.53 7.40
CA SER A 30 14.78 -16.06 6.47
C SER A 30 14.61 -14.55 6.21
N ARG A 31 15.47 -14.00 5.33
CA ARG A 31 15.21 -12.67 4.75
C ARG A 31 13.93 -12.71 3.92
N GLN A 32 13.25 -11.56 3.83
CA GLN A 32 12.09 -11.39 2.97
C GLN A 32 12.54 -11.26 1.52
N ASP A 33 12.35 -12.30 0.73
CA ASP A 33 12.73 -12.36 -0.68
C ASP A 33 11.69 -13.15 -1.49
N THR A 34 11.97 -13.45 -2.75
CA THR A 34 11.11 -14.26 -3.64
C THR A 34 10.94 -15.70 -3.16
N GLU A 35 11.94 -16.21 -2.46
CA GLU A 35 11.92 -17.48 -1.75
C GLU A 35 12.27 -17.24 -0.28
N VAL A 36 11.49 -17.84 0.58
CA VAL A 36 11.63 -17.67 2.04
C VAL A 36 11.58 -19.02 2.75
N ILE A 37 12.10 -19.05 3.98
CA ILE A 37 11.89 -20.16 4.92
C ILE A 37 10.82 -19.74 5.92
N MET A 38 9.77 -20.52 6.00
CA MET A 38 8.69 -20.35 6.99
C MET A 38 8.37 -21.73 7.57
N GLU A 39 8.40 -21.84 8.90
CA GLU A 39 8.18 -23.11 9.63
C GLU A 39 9.08 -24.24 9.10
N GLY A 40 10.37 -23.91 8.93
CA GLY A 40 11.42 -24.83 8.48
C GLY A 40 11.33 -25.28 7.01
N LYS A 41 10.44 -24.71 6.19
CA LYS A 41 10.25 -25.12 4.80
C LYS A 41 10.35 -23.94 3.83
N ARG A 42 10.89 -24.20 2.63
CA ARG A 42 10.92 -23.24 1.53
C ARG A 42 9.49 -22.90 1.06
N ARG A 43 9.29 -21.61 0.79
CA ARG A 43 8.06 -21.08 0.18
C ARG A 43 8.41 -20.08 -0.92
N ILE A 44 7.70 -20.14 -2.04
CA ILE A 44 7.68 -19.06 -3.04
C ILE A 44 6.77 -17.98 -2.48
N MET A 45 7.29 -16.76 -2.34
CA MET A 45 6.61 -15.66 -1.68
C MET A 45 5.79 -14.84 -2.67
N LEU A 46 4.52 -15.13 -2.81
CA LEU A 46 3.55 -14.34 -3.58
C LEU A 46 2.63 -13.47 -2.72
N GLY A 47 2.95 -13.30 -1.43
CA GLY A 47 2.16 -12.49 -0.48
C GLY A 47 2.83 -11.20 -0.03
N SER A 48 4.05 -10.90 -0.49
CA SER A 48 4.83 -9.73 -0.06
C SER A 48 4.53 -8.49 -0.89
N ASN A 49 4.65 -7.32 -0.28
CA ASN A 49 4.62 -6.02 -0.94
C ASN A 49 6.03 -5.47 -1.27
N ASN A 50 7.07 -6.29 -1.21
CA ASN A 50 8.44 -5.93 -1.56
C ASN A 50 8.62 -5.83 -3.09
N TYR A 51 7.87 -4.95 -3.74
CA TYR A 51 7.70 -4.93 -5.20
C TYR A 51 9.01 -4.89 -5.98
N LEU A 52 9.99 -4.11 -5.54
CA LEU A 52 11.28 -3.98 -6.22
C LEU A 52 12.34 -5.01 -5.76
N GLY A 53 12.02 -5.83 -4.73
CA GLY A 53 12.96 -6.80 -4.17
C GLY A 53 14.12 -6.17 -3.39
N LEU A 54 13.97 -4.93 -2.92
CA LEU A 54 15.07 -4.16 -2.31
C LEU A 54 15.34 -4.50 -0.84
N THR A 55 14.49 -5.27 -0.16
CA THR A 55 14.71 -5.65 1.25
C THR A 55 16.00 -6.47 1.46
N THR A 56 16.48 -7.15 0.43
CA THR A 56 17.72 -7.93 0.45
C THR A 56 18.87 -7.28 -0.34
N ASN A 57 18.64 -6.10 -0.94
CA ASN A 57 19.66 -5.37 -1.67
C ASN A 57 20.82 -4.97 -0.75
N GLU A 58 22.05 -5.31 -1.14
CA GLU A 58 23.24 -5.10 -0.30
C GLU A 58 23.49 -3.62 0.02
N ALA A 59 23.26 -2.71 -0.92
CA ALA A 59 23.47 -1.27 -0.70
C ALA A 59 22.47 -0.75 0.35
N VAL A 60 21.19 -1.15 0.24
CA VAL A 60 20.13 -0.79 1.20
C VAL A 60 20.46 -1.32 2.60
N VAL A 61 20.86 -2.58 2.71
CA VAL A 61 21.25 -3.19 3.99
C VAL A 61 22.47 -2.49 4.59
N LYS A 62 23.52 -2.24 3.79
CA LYS A 62 24.74 -1.55 4.24
C LYS A 62 24.47 -0.12 4.70
N ALA A 63 23.59 0.63 4.01
CA ALA A 63 23.20 1.96 4.42
C ALA A 63 22.51 1.96 5.80
N GLY A 64 21.58 1.01 6.02
CA GLY A 64 20.93 0.82 7.31
C GLY A 64 21.92 0.47 8.44
N MET A 65 22.84 -0.46 8.19
CA MET A 65 23.90 -0.85 9.14
C MET A 65 24.79 0.34 9.51
N HIS A 66 25.26 1.09 8.52
CA HIS A 66 26.09 2.27 8.75
C HIS A 66 25.37 3.35 9.58
N ALA A 67 24.10 3.60 9.29
CA ALA A 67 23.31 4.55 10.08
C ALA A 67 23.10 4.07 11.53
N TYR A 68 22.96 2.76 11.73
CA TYR A 68 22.86 2.18 13.07
C TYR A 68 24.18 2.39 13.86
N GLU A 69 25.33 2.17 13.23
CA GLU A 69 26.67 2.36 13.84
C GLU A 69 26.95 3.84 14.20
N THR A 70 26.55 4.76 13.32
CA THR A 70 26.94 6.17 13.43
C THR A 70 25.94 7.04 14.16
N LEU A 71 24.63 6.72 14.09
CA LEU A 71 23.54 7.52 14.63
C LEU A 71 22.75 6.81 15.76
N GLY A 72 23.08 5.54 16.04
CA GLY A 72 22.44 4.77 17.08
C GLY A 72 21.09 4.13 16.64
N SER A 73 20.38 3.53 17.61
CA SER A 73 19.21 2.71 17.36
C SER A 73 17.89 3.48 17.19
N GLY A 74 17.86 4.75 17.60
CA GLY A 74 16.62 5.55 17.55
C GLY A 74 16.85 7.01 17.90
N CYS A 75 15.81 7.83 17.75
CA CYS A 75 15.90 9.28 17.94
C CYS A 75 15.42 9.75 19.31
N SER A 76 14.81 8.90 20.11
CA SER A 76 14.28 9.19 21.46
C SER A 76 13.32 10.38 21.54
N GLY A 77 12.67 10.73 20.43
CA GLY A 77 11.72 11.85 20.37
C GLY A 77 11.08 12.01 19.00
N SER A 78 10.13 12.91 18.94
CA SER A 78 9.44 13.24 17.69
C SER A 78 10.27 14.16 16.80
N ARG A 79 9.91 14.21 15.52
CA ARG A 79 10.47 15.15 14.54
C ARG A 79 10.33 16.61 15.00
N PHE A 80 9.26 16.93 15.67
CA PHE A 80 8.93 18.27 16.13
C PHE A 80 9.83 18.76 17.28
N LEU A 81 10.37 17.85 18.10
CA LEU A 81 11.18 18.19 19.26
C LEU A 81 12.68 17.91 19.00
N ASN A 82 13.17 16.77 19.49
CA ASN A 82 14.59 16.42 19.46
C ASN A 82 14.93 15.31 18.45
N GLY A 83 13.95 14.74 17.76
CA GLY A 83 14.12 13.54 16.92
C GLY A 83 14.36 13.83 15.43
N THR A 84 14.65 15.08 15.02
CA THR A 84 14.99 15.37 13.63
C THR A 84 16.49 15.16 13.39
N LEU A 85 16.84 14.20 12.57
CA LEU A 85 18.19 13.94 12.08
C LEU A 85 18.41 14.66 10.73
N LYS A 86 19.67 15.01 10.43
CA LYS A 86 20.05 15.49 9.09
C LYS A 86 19.66 14.50 8.00
N LEU A 87 19.76 13.20 8.28
CA LEU A 87 19.32 12.10 7.42
C LEU A 87 17.84 12.17 7.05
N HIS A 88 16.95 12.57 7.99
CA HIS A 88 15.53 12.75 7.67
C HIS A 88 15.31 13.88 6.67
N LEU A 89 16.05 14.98 6.82
CA LEU A 89 15.96 16.14 5.92
C LEU A 89 16.47 15.76 4.52
N GLU A 90 17.56 15.01 4.44
CA GLU A 90 18.10 14.50 3.17
C GLU A 90 17.10 13.57 2.46
N LEU A 91 16.47 12.65 3.18
CA LEU A 91 15.42 11.79 2.64
C LEU A 91 14.22 12.60 2.12
N GLU A 92 13.79 13.62 2.87
CA GLU A 92 12.69 14.51 2.46
C GLU A 92 13.05 15.30 1.19
N ASP A 93 14.28 15.81 1.10
CA ASP A 93 14.76 16.58 -0.05
C ASP A 93 14.88 15.71 -1.31
N GLU A 94 15.41 14.49 -1.21
CA GLU A 94 15.51 13.57 -2.36
C GLU A 94 14.13 13.07 -2.81
N LEU A 95 13.24 12.74 -1.89
CA LEU A 95 11.85 12.40 -2.23
C LEU A 95 11.11 13.56 -2.90
N ALA A 96 11.30 14.79 -2.44
CA ALA A 96 10.67 15.96 -3.04
C ALA A 96 11.10 16.14 -4.51
N LYS A 97 12.40 15.97 -4.79
CA LYS A 97 12.95 16.00 -6.15
C LYS A 97 12.39 14.88 -7.01
N PHE A 98 12.42 13.65 -6.50
CA PHE A 98 11.91 12.47 -7.21
C PHE A 98 10.43 12.62 -7.57
N LEU A 99 9.60 13.07 -6.63
CA LEU A 99 8.15 13.24 -6.79
C LEU A 99 7.75 14.54 -7.48
N ARG A 100 8.72 15.42 -7.79
CA ARG A 100 8.48 16.75 -8.40
C ARG A 100 7.50 17.59 -7.57
N LYS A 101 7.66 17.59 -6.24
CA LYS A 101 6.89 18.42 -5.30
C LYS A 101 7.82 19.33 -4.52
N ASP A 102 7.28 20.45 -4.01
CA ASP A 102 8.09 21.46 -3.32
C ASP A 102 8.67 20.94 -2.00
N ALA A 103 7.93 20.11 -1.28
CA ALA A 103 8.33 19.65 0.04
C ALA A 103 7.73 18.27 0.40
N VAL A 104 8.48 17.55 1.24
CA VAL A 104 8.06 16.27 1.82
C VAL A 104 8.08 16.36 3.34
N VAL A 105 7.17 15.63 3.98
CA VAL A 105 7.12 15.40 5.44
C VAL A 105 7.11 13.90 5.67
N THR A 106 8.08 13.36 6.40
CA THR A 106 8.16 11.93 6.70
C THR A 106 7.53 11.59 8.05
N PHE A 107 6.75 10.51 8.07
CA PHE A 107 6.05 9.95 9.24
C PHE A 107 6.61 8.58 9.60
N SER A 108 6.38 8.13 10.83
CA SER A 108 6.92 6.86 11.32
C SER A 108 6.30 5.64 10.67
N THR A 109 5.11 5.73 10.11
CA THR A 109 4.47 4.71 9.28
C THR A 109 3.57 5.32 8.21
N GLY A 110 3.27 4.56 7.13
CA GLY A 110 2.28 4.97 6.13
C GLY A 110 0.88 5.14 6.73
N PHE A 111 0.49 4.28 7.67
CA PHE A 111 -0.80 4.41 8.35
C PHE A 111 -0.92 5.75 9.08
N GLN A 112 0.11 6.14 9.84
CA GLN A 112 0.17 7.44 10.52
C GLN A 112 0.20 8.62 9.56
N SER A 113 0.79 8.47 8.36
CA SER A 113 0.78 9.52 7.34
C SER A 113 -0.65 9.91 6.97
N ASN A 114 -1.51 8.94 6.63
CA ASN A 114 -2.91 9.21 6.30
C ASN A 114 -3.68 9.82 7.45
N LEU A 115 -3.53 9.28 8.67
CA LEU A 115 -4.15 9.89 9.86
C LEU A 115 -3.69 11.34 10.05
N GLY A 116 -2.39 11.57 9.91
CA GLY A 116 -1.78 12.86 10.18
C GLY A 116 -2.11 13.93 9.13
N ILE A 117 -2.15 13.56 7.87
CA ILE A 117 -2.46 14.46 6.76
C ILE A 117 -3.93 14.89 6.83
N ILE A 118 -4.84 13.91 6.82
CA ILE A 118 -6.27 14.18 6.71
C ILE A 118 -6.79 14.91 7.95
N SER A 119 -6.43 14.44 9.16
CA SER A 119 -6.89 15.07 10.40
C SER A 119 -6.30 16.47 10.66
N ALA A 120 -5.16 16.80 10.04
CA ALA A 120 -4.58 18.13 10.13
C ALA A 120 -5.25 19.12 9.17
N ILE A 121 -5.65 18.67 7.99
CA ILE A 121 -6.13 19.54 6.90
C ILE A 121 -7.65 19.70 6.93
N VAL A 122 -8.40 18.63 7.20
CA VAL A 122 -9.88 18.63 7.11
C VAL A 122 -10.48 19.07 8.43
N GLY A 123 -11.01 20.30 8.47
CA GLY A 123 -11.60 20.93 9.64
C GLY A 123 -13.12 20.74 9.73
N LEU A 124 -13.71 21.38 10.78
CA LEU A 124 -15.13 21.18 11.14
C LEU A 124 -16.13 21.55 10.01
N HIS A 125 -15.79 22.52 9.17
CA HIS A 125 -16.66 23.01 8.11
C HIS A 125 -16.34 22.43 6.74
N ASP A 126 -15.33 21.53 6.68
CA ASP A 126 -14.86 20.92 5.44
C ASP A 126 -15.51 19.57 5.18
N TYR A 127 -15.36 19.10 3.95
CA TYR A 127 -15.78 17.78 3.50
C TYR A 127 -14.57 16.97 3.05
N VAL A 128 -14.61 15.68 3.32
CA VAL A 128 -13.71 14.70 2.72
C VAL A 128 -14.53 13.66 1.98
N ILE A 129 -14.21 13.43 0.71
CA ILE A 129 -14.89 12.46 -0.14
C ILE A 129 -13.91 11.36 -0.48
N MET A 130 -14.28 10.11 -0.19
CA MET A 130 -13.37 8.97 -0.35
C MET A 130 -14.00 7.82 -1.13
N ASP A 131 -13.18 7.06 -1.86
CA ASP A 131 -13.58 5.81 -2.48
C ASP A 131 -13.91 4.75 -1.42
N ARG A 132 -14.87 3.88 -1.71
CA ARG A 132 -15.31 2.81 -0.78
C ARG A 132 -14.24 1.75 -0.55
N GLU A 133 -13.38 1.47 -1.54
CA GLU A 133 -12.31 0.48 -1.46
C GLU A 133 -10.98 1.05 -0.98
N ASN A 134 -10.93 2.32 -0.59
CA ASN A 134 -9.74 2.93 -0.01
C ASN A 134 -9.23 2.16 1.19
N HIS A 135 -7.91 2.22 1.37
CA HIS A 135 -7.23 1.62 2.50
C HIS A 135 -7.79 2.10 3.85
N ALA A 136 -7.82 1.21 4.85
CA ALA A 136 -8.37 1.48 6.18
C ALA A 136 -7.80 2.74 6.84
N SER A 137 -6.53 3.08 6.60
CA SER A 137 -5.90 4.29 7.14
C SER A 137 -6.48 5.59 6.60
N LEU A 138 -6.93 5.61 5.33
CA LEU A 138 -7.66 6.75 4.78
C LEU A 138 -9.01 6.91 5.47
N TYR A 139 -9.74 5.79 5.63
CA TYR A 139 -11.01 5.78 6.37
C TYR A 139 -10.85 6.29 7.80
N ASP A 140 -9.85 5.79 8.53
CA ASP A 140 -9.60 6.19 9.91
C ASP A 140 -9.11 7.64 9.99
N GLY A 141 -8.30 8.09 9.03
CA GLY A 141 -7.92 9.50 8.91
C GLY A 141 -9.12 10.43 8.71
N CYS A 142 -10.07 10.04 7.84
CA CYS A 142 -11.32 10.77 7.67
C CYS A 142 -12.16 10.79 8.95
N LYS A 143 -12.27 9.67 9.66
CA LYS A 143 -12.99 9.60 10.95
C LYS A 143 -12.34 10.43 12.05
N LEU A 144 -11.02 10.54 12.04
CA LEU A 144 -10.28 11.32 13.01
C LEU A 144 -10.34 12.82 12.75
N SER A 145 -10.67 13.23 11.53
CA SER A 145 -10.92 14.62 11.16
C SER A 145 -12.24 15.13 11.75
N TYR A 146 -12.39 16.44 11.81
CA TYR A 146 -13.66 17.05 12.22
C TYR A 146 -14.62 17.28 11.05
N GLY A 147 -14.19 17.02 9.81
CA GLY A 147 -14.99 17.25 8.62
C GLY A 147 -16.07 16.21 8.37
N LYS A 148 -16.95 16.52 7.43
CA LYS A 148 -17.99 15.59 6.99
C LYS A 148 -17.42 14.62 5.97
N MET A 149 -17.45 13.31 6.29
CA MET A 149 -17.03 12.25 5.40
C MET A 149 -18.16 11.80 4.49
N LEU A 150 -17.93 11.79 3.19
CA LEU A 150 -18.79 11.18 2.18
C LEU A 150 -18.01 10.04 1.49
N ARG A 151 -18.73 8.99 1.07
CA ARG A 151 -18.13 7.84 0.36
C ARG A 151 -18.81 7.67 -0.98
N TYR A 152 -18.04 7.49 -2.05
CA TYR A 152 -18.55 7.13 -3.37
C TYR A 152 -18.24 5.66 -3.70
N GLN A 153 -19.01 5.09 -4.62
CA GLN A 153 -18.79 3.72 -5.08
C GLN A 153 -17.47 3.61 -5.80
N HIS A 154 -16.80 2.47 -5.64
CA HIS A 154 -15.45 2.25 -6.15
C HIS A 154 -15.33 2.61 -7.64
N ASN A 155 -14.40 3.53 -7.94
CA ASN A 155 -14.12 4.07 -9.27
C ASN A 155 -15.37 4.57 -10.05
N ASP A 156 -16.49 4.89 -9.36
CA ASP A 156 -17.72 5.43 -9.97
C ASP A 156 -17.69 6.97 -9.94
N MET A 157 -17.33 7.55 -11.08
CA MET A 157 -17.20 9.00 -11.22
C MET A 157 -18.55 9.73 -11.20
N ALA A 158 -19.61 9.06 -11.63
CA ALA A 158 -20.96 9.62 -11.54
C ALA A 158 -21.43 9.70 -10.07
N ASP A 159 -21.09 8.70 -9.24
CA ASP A 159 -21.39 8.78 -7.81
C ASP A 159 -20.48 9.79 -7.09
N LEU A 160 -19.19 9.90 -7.49
CA LEU A 160 -18.28 10.95 -7.00
C LEU A 160 -18.86 12.34 -7.27
N GLU A 161 -19.32 12.61 -8.49
CA GLU A 161 -19.94 13.89 -8.84
C GLU A 161 -21.18 14.18 -8.00
N LYS A 162 -22.06 13.19 -7.78
CA LYS A 162 -23.21 13.33 -6.87
C LYS A 162 -22.82 13.65 -5.42
N LYS A 163 -21.63 13.20 -4.95
CA LYS A 163 -21.14 13.58 -3.62
C LYS A 163 -20.62 15.02 -3.62
N LEU A 164 -19.89 15.42 -4.65
CA LEU A 164 -19.37 16.79 -4.81
C LEU A 164 -20.50 17.82 -4.85
N GLN A 165 -21.61 17.53 -5.54
CA GLN A 165 -22.81 18.38 -5.57
C GLN A 165 -23.45 18.61 -4.20
N LYS A 166 -23.14 17.81 -3.19
CA LYS A 166 -23.64 17.97 -1.81
C LYS A 166 -22.76 18.89 -0.95
N VAL A 167 -21.58 19.25 -1.46
CA VAL A 167 -20.65 20.12 -0.76
C VAL A 167 -21.08 21.57 -0.96
N PRO A 168 -21.33 22.34 0.10
CA PRO A 168 -21.64 23.77 -0.03
C PRO A 168 -20.47 24.53 -0.66
N GLU A 169 -20.74 25.52 -1.47
CA GLU A 169 -19.72 26.38 -2.10
C GLU A 169 -18.78 27.07 -1.10
N THR A 170 -19.24 27.27 0.13
CA THR A 170 -18.48 27.89 1.23
C THR A 170 -17.60 26.90 2.01
N ALA A 171 -17.68 25.60 1.72
CA ALA A 171 -16.94 24.56 2.41
C ALA A 171 -15.70 24.11 1.62
N GLY A 172 -14.59 23.85 2.32
CA GLY A 172 -13.45 23.16 1.74
C GLY A 172 -13.81 21.69 1.42
N CYS A 173 -13.21 21.14 0.35
CA CYS A 173 -13.41 19.75 -0.02
C CYS A 173 -12.08 19.08 -0.40
N LEU A 174 -11.82 17.92 0.20
CA LEU A 174 -10.70 17.05 -0.14
C LEU A 174 -11.23 15.73 -0.69
N ILE A 175 -10.84 15.36 -1.92
CA ILE A 175 -11.05 14.02 -2.47
C ILE A 175 -9.82 13.20 -2.11
N VAL A 176 -10.03 12.01 -1.50
CA VAL A 176 -8.95 11.08 -1.18
C VAL A 176 -9.18 9.74 -1.86
N THR A 177 -8.14 9.20 -2.50
CA THR A 177 -8.20 7.91 -3.19
C THR A 177 -6.87 7.18 -3.08
N ASP A 178 -6.92 5.83 -3.03
CA ASP A 178 -5.74 5.05 -3.38
C ASP A 178 -5.40 5.27 -4.85
N GLY A 179 -4.14 5.37 -5.20
CA GLY A 179 -3.70 5.43 -6.59
C GLY A 179 -3.78 4.06 -7.27
N VAL A 180 -3.25 3.04 -6.58
CA VAL A 180 -3.42 1.63 -6.90
C VAL A 180 -4.06 0.94 -5.71
N PHE A 181 -5.20 0.28 -5.93
CA PHE A 181 -5.97 -0.37 -4.87
C PHE A 181 -5.34 -1.70 -4.44
N SER A 182 -5.10 -1.82 -3.15
CA SER A 182 -4.26 -2.87 -2.55
C SER A 182 -4.80 -4.30 -2.71
N MET A 183 -6.11 -4.45 -2.84
CA MET A 183 -6.77 -5.75 -2.92
C MET A 183 -7.15 -6.11 -4.36
N GLY A 184 -7.64 -5.15 -5.13
CA GLY A 184 -8.06 -5.34 -6.53
C GLY A 184 -6.94 -5.28 -7.55
N GLY A 185 -5.88 -4.53 -7.25
CA GLY A 185 -4.81 -4.26 -8.21
C GLY A 185 -5.24 -3.38 -9.37
N ASP A 186 -6.35 -2.67 -9.22
CA ASP A 186 -6.84 -1.68 -10.19
C ASP A 186 -6.31 -0.28 -9.86
N ILE A 187 -6.38 0.60 -10.85
CA ILE A 187 -5.87 1.97 -10.78
C ILE A 187 -7.05 2.94 -10.66
N ALA A 188 -6.92 3.96 -9.82
CA ALA A 188 -7.91 5.04 -9.73
C ALA A 188 -8.11 5.74 -11.08
N ASN A 189 -9.36 6.11 -11.39
CA ASN A 189 -9.65 6.94 -12.56
C ASN A 189 -9.26 8.41 -12.30
N LEU A 190 -7.96 8.61 -12.08
CA LEU A 190 -7.39 9.90 -11.68
C LEU A 190 -7.70 11.04 -12.66
N PRO A 191 -7.73 10.83 -14.01
CA PRO A 191 -8.10 11.88 -14.94
C PRO A 191 -9.48 12.47 -14.67
N GLU A 192 -10.49 11.63 -14.46
CA GLU A 192 -11.84 12.12 -14.17
C GLU A 192 -11.95 12.69 -12.76
N ILE A 193 -11.26 12.10 -11.77
CA ILE A 193 -11.20 12.64 -10.40
C ILE A 193 -10.65 14.07 -10.42
N CYS A 194 -9.54 14.31 -11.13
CA CYS A 194 -8.93 15.65 -11.25
C CYS A 194 -9.85 16.64 -11.99
N ALA A 195 -10.51 16.19 -13.06
CA ALA A 195 -11.46 17.02 -13.81
C ALA A 195 -12.67 17.44 -12.92
N LEU A 196 -13.21 16.49 -12.14
CA LEU A 196 -14.29 16.78 -11.19
C LEU A 196 -13.80 17.66 -10.04
N ALA A 197 -12.61 17.42 -9.51
CA ALA A 197 -12.01 18.28 -8.49
C ALA A 197 -11.90 19.74 -8.97
N GLN A 198 -11.39 19.95 -10.18
CA GLN A 198 -11.30 21.27 -10.79
C GLN A 198 -12.68 21.92 -10.97
N LYS A 199 -13.66 21.16 -11.48
CA LYS A 199 -15.05 21.64 -11.71
C LYS A 199 -15.72 22.12 -10.42
N TYR A 200 -15.49 21.44 -9.30
CA TYR A 200 -16.14 21.74 -8.02
C TYR A 200 -15.25 22.45 -7.01
N GLY A 201 -14.04 22.86 -7.40
CA GLY A 201 -13.10 23.56 -6.50
C GLY A 201 -12.57 22.69 -5.37
N ALA A 202 -12.56 21.36 -5.52
CA ALA A 202 -12.00 20.43 -4.55
C ALA A 202 -10.49 20.26 -4.74
N ARG A 203 -9.81 19.72 -3.70
CA ARG A 203 -8.40 19.32 -3.73
C ARG A 203 -8.29 17.80 -3.80
N VAL A 204 -7.18 17.29 -4.34
CA VAL A 204 -6.97 15.86 -4.56
C VAL A 204 -5.78 15.37 -3.75
N MET A 205 -5.99 14.32 -2.96
CA MET A 205 -4.96 13.54 -2.29
C MET A 205 -4.96 12.11 -2.84
N VAL A 206 -3.78 11.63 -3.25
CA VAL A 206 -3.57 10.26 -3.70
C VAL A 206 -2.68 9.51 -2.71
N ASP A 207 -3.17 8.38 -2.20
CA ASP A 207 -2.37 7.39 -1.50
C ASP A 207 -1.72 6.46 -2.54
N ASP A 208 -0.46 6.71 -2.79
CA ASP A 208 0.33 5.99 -3.80
C ASP A 208 1.23 4.92 -3.18
N ALA A 209 0.84 4.38 -2.02
CA ALA A 209 1.58 3.34 -1.32
C ALA A 209 1.81 2.08 -2.17
N HIS A 210 0.93 1.79 -3.13
CA HIS A 210 1.05 0.70 -4.11
C HIS A 210 1.41 1.18 -5.52
N GLY A 211 1.52 2.49 -5.75
CA GLY A 211 1.90 3.07 -7.04
C GLY A 211 3.39 3.43 -7.12
N LEU A 212 3.97 3.94 -6.02
CA LEU A 212 5.40 4.27 -5.96
C LEU A 212 6.27 3.04 -6.21
N GLY A 213 7.19 3.14 -7.17
CA GLY A 213 8.05 2.04 -7.61
C GLY A 213 7.33 0.95 -8.43
N VAL A 214 6.06 1.18 -8.81
CA VAL A 214 5.22 0.21 -9.54
C VAL A 214 4.78 0.74 -10.90
N ILE A 215 4.30 1.98 -10.95
CA ILE A 215 3.83 2.63 -12.18
C ILE A 215 4.33 4.07 -12.30
N GLY A 216 4.08 4.65 -13.46
CA GLY A 216 4.53 6.00 -13.80
C GLY A 216 5.97 6.03 -14.29
N GLU A 217 6.39 7.17 -14.79
CA GLU A 217 7.75 7.39 -15.30
C GLU A 217 8.77 7.20 -14.18
N GLY A 218 9.70 6.25 -14.34
CA GLY A 218 10.69 5.91 -13.33
C GLY A 218 10.09 5.41 -12.01
N GLY A 219 8.81 4.96 -11.99
CA GLY A 219 8.14 4.50 -10.78
C GLY A 219 7.62 5.61 -9.87
N ARG A 220 7.39 6.82 -10.38
CA ARG A 220 6.88 7.97 -9.59
C ARG A 220 5.41 7.87 -9.19
N GLY A 221 4.71 6.81 -9.58
CA GLY A 221 3.37 6.53 -9.11
C GLY A 221 2.25 6.96 -10.06
N THR A 222 1.03 6.95 -9.53
CA THR A 222 -0.21 7.05 -10.30
C THR A 222 -0.39 8.40 -11.01
N ALA A 223 -0.06 9.50 -10.38
CA ALA A 223 -0.17 10.80 -11.03
C ALA A 223 0.78 10.91 -12.23
N SER A 224 2.02 10.43 -12.09
CA SER A 224 2.99 10.36 -13.19
C SER A 224 2.56 9.40 -14.30
N TYR A 225 1.88 8.31 -13.97
CA TYR A 225 1.33 7.37 -14.94
C TYR A 225 0.33 8.06 -15.92
N TYR A 226 -0.43 9.02 -15.43
CA TYR A 226 -1.40 9.77 -16.22
C TYR A 226 -0.88 11.14 -16.70
N GLY A 227 0.31 11.59 -16.31
CA GLY A 227 0.83 12.91 -16.59
C GLY A 227 0.05 14.03 -15.89
N LEU A 228 -0.40 13.76 -14.66
CA LEU A 228 -1.27 14.64 -13.86
C LEU A 228 -0.58 15.15 -12.58
N GLU A 229 0.76 15.17 -12.55
CA GLU A 229 1.53 15.53 -11.36
C GLU A 229 1.15 16.90 -10.79
N ASP A 230 0.81 17.85 -11.65
CA ASP A 230 0.43 19.23 -11.27
C ASP A 230 -1.03 19.34 -10.80
N GLN A 231 -1.86 18.32 -11.05
CA GLN A 231 -3.28 18.33 -10.68
C GLN A 231 -3.58 17.61 -9.37
N VAL A 232 -2.62 16.86 -8.83
CA VAL A 232 -2.72 16.21 -7.52
C VAL A 232 -2.03 17.09 -6.50
N ASP A 233 -2.77 17.53 -5.47
CA ASP A 233 -2.27 18.48 -4.47
C ASP A 233 -1.37 17.81 -3.42
N ILE A 234 -1.71 16.56 -3.03
CA ILE A 234 -1.02 15.81 -1.98
C ILE A 234 -0.76 14.39 -2.45
N TYR A 235 0.51 13.97 -2.42
CA TYR A 235 0.89 12.57 -2.52
C TYR A 235 1.15 12.03 -1.13
N MET A 236 0.64 10.87 -0.86
CA MET A 236 1.02 10.05 0.28
C MET A 236 1.66 8.76 -0.22
N GLY A 237 2.65 8.26 0.48
CA GLY A 237 3.24 6.96 0.21
C GLY A 237 3.86 6.34 1.46
N THR A 238 4.36 5.12 1.30
CA THR A 238 4.98 4.37 2.39
C THR A 238 6.36 3.85 1.99
N PHE A 239 7.23 3.69 2.98
CA PHE A 239 8.54 3.06 2.78
C PHE A 239 8.49 1.54 2.96
N SER A 240 7.37 0.99 3.47
CA SER A 240 7.25 -0.42 3.84
C SER A 240 6.98 -1.37 2.67
N LYS A 241 7.04 -0.89 1.44
CA LYS A 241 6.80 -1.65 0.21
C LYS A 241 8.00 -1.51 -0.75
N SER A 242 7.86 -0.75 -1.83
CA SER A 242 8.92 -0.57 -2.84
C SER A 242 10.24 -0.01 -2.26
N LEU A 243 10.18 0.82 -1.22
CA LEU A 243 11.37 1.39 -0.57
C LEU A 243 11.93 0.54 0.59
N ALA A 244 11.48 -0.70 0.76
CA ALA A 244 12.11 -1.75 1.57
C ALA A 244 12.45 -1.38 3.02
N SER A 245 11.68 -0.47 3.65
CA SER A 245 11.95 0.04 5.00
C SER A 245 10.68 0.19 5.83
N LEU A 246 10.69 1.02 6.84
CA LEU A 246 9.54 1.42 7.64
C LEU A 246 9.41 2.94 7.65
N GLY A 247 8.18 3.43 7.49
CA GLY A 247 7.85 4.84 7.47
C GLY A 247 6.81 5.16 6.41
N GLY A 248 6.53 6.45 6.27
CA GLY A 248 5.69 6.98 5.21
C GLY A 248 5.98 8.45 4.98
N TYR A 249 5.34 9.03 3.99
CA TYR A 249 5.55 10.43 3.65
C TYR A 249 4.27 11.09 3.13
N MET A 250 4.28 12.41 3.20
CA MET A 250 3.42 13.31 2.44
C MET A 250 4.29 14.19 1.56
N ALA A 251 3.95 14.35 0.29
CA ALA A 251 4.57 15.32 -0.60
C ALA A 251 3.50 16.31 -1.10
N ALA A 252 3.79 17.61 -1.01
CA ALA A 252 2.86 18.69 -1.36
C ALA A 252 3.61 20.00 -1.61
N SER A 253 2.85 21.09 -1.79
CA SER A 253 3.43 22.44 -1.77
C SER A 253 4.09 22.75 -0.43
N SER A 254 5.12 23.61 -0.45
CA SER A 254 5.84 24.02 0.77
C SER A 254 4.92 24.52 1.88
N ARG A 255 3.87 25.26 1.53
CA ARG A 255 2.92 25.82 2.49
C ARG A 255 2.05 24.76 3.15
N VAL A 256 1.57 23.77 2.39
CA VAL A 256 0.78 22.63 2.90
C VAL A 256 1.66 21.75 3.80
N ALA A 257 2.90 21.48 3.37
CA ALA A 257 3.85 20.70 4.17
C ALA A 257 4.18 21.37 5.51
N ASP A 258 4.42 22.69 5.50
CA ASP A 258 4.67 23.47 6.71
C ASP A 258 3.48 23.44 7.67
N PHE A 259 2.27 23.62 7.15
CA PHE A 259 1.05 23.55 7.95
C PHE A 259 0.88 22.18 8.61
N VAL A 260 1.10 21.09 7.87
CA VAL A 260 0.99 19.73 8.41
C VAL A 260 2.06 19.45 9.47
N ARG A 261 3.30 19.91 9.29
CA ARG A 261 4.36 19.78 10.31
C ARG A 261 3.97 20.39 11.66
N HIS A 262 3.19 21.48 11.66
CA HIS A 262 2.81 22.22 12.86
C HIS A 262 1.42 21.86 13.41
N SER A 263 0.60 21.11 12.66
CA SER A 263 -0.80 20.81 13.01
C SER A 263 -1.07 19.33 13.19
N SER A 264 -0.25 18.46 12.58
CA SER A 264 -0.46 17.02 12.58
C SER A 264 -0.08 16.38 13.91
N ARG A 265 -1.07 15.96 14.69
CA ARG A 265 -0.83 15.27 15.98
C ARG A 265 -0.06 13.95 15.82
N PRO A 266 -0.37 13.07 14.83
CA PRO A 266 0.43 11.87 14.56
C PRO A 266 1.90 12.17 14.23
N PHE A 267 2.22 13.32 13.67
CA PHE A 267 3.60 13.75 13.44
C PHE A 267 4.26 14.33 14.70
N ILE A 268 3.56 15.22 15.39
CA ILE A 268 4.11 15.97 16.53
C ILE A 268 4.36 15.07 17.75
N PHE A 269 3.46 14.09 17.99
CA PHE A 269 3.45 13.27 19.19
C PHE A 269 3.93 11.83 19.00
N SER A 270 4.52 11.51 17.83
CA SER A 270 5.12 10.20 17.57
C SER A 270 6.63 10.31 17.48
N ALA A 271 7.33 9.26 17.92
CA ALA A 271 8.77 9.15 17.70
C ALA A 271 9.11 9.13 16.21
N SER A 272 10.28 9.67 15.88
CA SER A 272 10.77 9.71 14.49
C SER A 272 11.14 8.32 13.97
N ILE A 273 11.20 8.20 12.65
CA ILE A 273 11.74 7.02 11.98
C ILE A 273 13.17 6.75 12.50
N PRO A 274 13.49 5.52 12.91
CA PRO A 274 14.86 5.17 13.33
C PRO A 274 15.90 5.44 12.23
N PRO A 275 17.15 5.78 12.59
CA PRO A 275 18.20 6.11 11.62
C PRO A 275 18.40 5.04 10.55
N ALA A 276 18.46 3.76 10.93
CA ALA A 276 18.63 2.66 10.00
C ALA A 276 17.52 2.57 8.97
N ASN A 277 16.26 2.81 9.39
CA ASN A 277 15.12 2.78 8.48
C ASN A 277 15.10 3.99 7.54
N ALA A 278 15.47 5.18 8.03
CA ALA A 278 15.58 6.36 7.18
C ALA A 278 16.68 6.19 6.11
N ALA A 279 17.86 5.66 6.51
CA ALA A 279 18.95 5.37 5.59
C ALA A 279 18.59 4.30 4.56
N ALA A 280 17.91 3.23 4.98
CA ALA A 280 17.45 2.17 4.08
C ALA A 280 16.44 2.72 3.05
N ALA A 281 15.48 3.54 3.48
CA ALA A 281 14.52 4.17 2.58
C ALA A 281 15.19 5.11 1.57
N LEU A 282 16.14 5.91 2.02
CA LEU A 282 16.92 6.82 1.17
C LEU A 282 17.74 6.06 0.13
N GLU A 283 18.44 5.03 0.55
CA GLU A 283 19.23 4.22 -0.37
C GLU A 283 18.32 3.44 -1.35
N ALA A 284 17.17 2.92 -0.88
CA ALA A 284 16.22 2.26 -1.76
C ALA A 284 15.65 3.22 -2.84
N LEU A 285 15.43 4.48 -2.51
CA LEU A 285 15.05 5.51 -3.48
C LEU A 285 16.16 5.70 -4.52
N ARG A 286 17.43 5.81 -4.08
CA ARG A 286 18.60 5.92 -4.98
C ARG A 286 18.75 4.70 -5.89
N GLN A 287 18.50 3.50 -5.36
CA GLN A 287 18.49 2.28 -6.17
C GLN A 287 17.36 2.29 -7.21
N LEU A 288 16.17 2.79 -6.89
CA LEU A 288 15.09 2.95 -7.85
C LEU A 288 15.45 3.94 -8.95
N GLU A 289 16.07 5.08 -8.62
CA GLU A 289 16.50 6.09 -9.60
C GLU A 289 17.63 5.58 -10.50
N ALA A 290 18.58 4.84 -9.93
CA ALA A 290 19.71 4.27 -10.67
C ALA A 290 19.31 3.06 -11.53
N HIS A 291 18.23 2.36 -11.17
CA HIS A 291 17.80 1.10 -11.76
C HIS A 291 16.30 1.14 -12.13
N PRO A 292 15.85 2.05 -13.02
CA PRO A 292 14.45 2.15 -13.42
C PRO A 292 13.93 0.89 -14.13
N GLU A 293 14.82 0.03 -14.64
CA GLU A 293 14.49 -1.29 -15.20
C GLU A 293 13.84 -2.24 -14.19
N LEU A 294 13.97 -2.01 -12.87
CA LEU A 294 13.26 -2.77 -11.85
C LEU A 294 11.74 -2.62 -11.99
N VAL A 295 11.27 -1.41 -12.29
CA VAL A 295 9.84 -1.14 -12.53
C VAL A 295 9.36 -1.89 -13.77
N THR A 296 10.12 -1.83 -14.86
CA THR A 296 9.78 -2.55 -16.11
C THR A 296 9.72 -4.05 -15.89
N ARG A 297 10.73 -4.62 -15.22
CA ARG A 297 10.78 -6.05 -14.89
C ARG A 297 9.61 -6.49 -14.01
N LEU A 298 9.24 -5.67 -13.01
CA LEU A 298 8.07 -5.92 -12.18
C LEU A 298 6.79 -6.02 -13.00
N GLN A 299 6.61 -5.09 -13.94
CA GLN A 299 5.45 -5.04 -14.84
C GLN A 299 5.45 -6.21 -15.84
N GLU A 300 6.60 -6.59 -16.37
CA GLU A 300 6.77 -7.76 -17.23
C GLU A 300 6.42 -9.06 -16.48
N ASN A 301 6.89 -9.21 -15.23
CA ASN A 301 6.52 -10.33 -14.38
C ASN A 301 4.99 -10.40 -14.14
N ALA A 302 4.34 -9.26 -13.94
CA ALA A 302 2.88 -9.20 -13.78
C ALA A 302 2.14 -9.69 -15.05
N LEU A 303 2.54 -9.21 -16.23
CA LEU A 303 1.99 -9.66 -17.50
C LEU A 303 2.25 -11.15 -17.74
N TYR A 304 3.46 -11.63 -17.43
CA TYR A 304 3.83 -13.04 -17.59
C TYR A 304 2.96 -13.95 -16.71
N MET A 305 2.83 -13.65 -15.41
CA MET A 305 1.98 -14.45 -14.54
C MET A 305 0.50 -14.44 -14.98
N ARG A 306 -0.03 -13.27 -15.41
CA ARG A 306 -1.39 -13.16 -15.93
C ARG A 306 -1.60 -14.03 -17.19
N SER A 307 -0.62 -14.08 -18.11
CA SER A 307 -0.73 -14.94 -19.30
C SER A 307 -0.80 -16.42 -18.91
N LEU A 308 0.04 -16.87 -17.99
CA LEU A 308 0.04 -18.25 -17.50
C LEU A 308 -1.27 -18.65 -16.79
N LEU A 309 -1.85 -17.74 -16.01
CA LEU A 309 -3.14 -17.96 -15.35
C LEU A 309 -4.29 -18.02 -16.37
N ASN A 310 -4.29 -17.13 -17.38
CA ASN A 310 -5.28 -17.14 -18.46
C ASN A 310 -5.20 -18.42 -19.32
N GLU A 311 -4.00 -18.89 -19.67
CA GLU A 311 -3.79 -20.14 -20.41
C GLU A 311 -4.38 -21.37 -19.68
N ARG A 312 -4.47 -21.28 -18.34
CA ARG A 312 -5.05 -22.33 -17.48
C ARG A 312 -6.51 -22.08 -17.11
N ASN A 313 -7.14 -21.04 -17.71
CA ASN A 313 -8.52 -20.60 -17.42
C ASN A 313 -8.80 -20.22 -15.96
N ILE A 314 -7.77 -19.84 -15.19
CA ILE A 314 -7.93 -19.41 -13.81
C ILE A 314 -8.56 -18.02 -13.78
N LYS A 315 -9.63 -17.87 -13.02
CA LYS A 315 -10.41 -16.64 -12.94
C LYS A 315 -9.74 -15.61 -12.03
N MET A 316 -9.33 -14.49 -12.62
CA MET A 316 -8.79 -13.33 -11.92
C MET A 316 -9.86 -12.23 -11.79
N ARG A 317 -9.79 -11.42 -10.74
CA ARG A 317 -10.60 -10.19 -10.65
C ARG A 317 -10.24 -9.28 -11.83
N PRO A 318 -11.23 -8.77 -12.58
CA PRO A 318 -10.99 -7.80 -13.63
C PRO A 318 -10.30 -6.54 -13.07
N SER A 319 -9.30 -6.03 -13.78
CA SER A 319 -8.56 -4.84 -13.40
C SER A 319 -8.26 -4.01 -14.64
N ASN A 320 -8.24 -2.68 -14.52
CA ASN A 320 -7.75 -1.76 -15.54
C ASN A 320 -6.21 -1.60 -15.50
N GLY A 321 -5.52 -2.36 -14.62
CA GLY A 321 -4.08 -2.35 -14.41
C GLY A 321 -3.44 -3.71 -14.68
N ASP A 322 -3.34 -4.15 -15.94
CA ASP A 322 -2.75 -5.44 -16.31
C ASP A 322 -1.26 -5.57 -15.94
N ARG A 323 -0.55 -4.43 -15.84
CA ARG A 323 0.86 -4.35 -15.43
C ARG A 323 1.06 -4.21 -13.92
N ILE A 324 -0.02 -4.09 -13.14
CA ILE A 324 0.06 -4.02 -11.68
C ILE A 324 0.43 -5.40 -11.13
N PRO A 325 1.43 -5.50 -10.24
CA PRO A 325 1.94 -6.79 -9.74
C PRO A 325 1.00 -7.47 -8.73
N ILE A 326 -0.13 -6.87 -8.42
CA ILE A 326 -1.18 -7.44 -7.58
C ILE A 326 -2.15 -8.19 -8.50
N ILE A 327 -2.26 -9.50 -8.32
CA ILE A 327 -3.08 -10.37 -9.16
C ILE A 327 -4.04 -11.16 -8.26
N PRO A 328 -5.30 -10.68 -8.11
CA PRO A 328 -6.30 -11.36 -7.30
C PRO A 328 -6.92 -12.52 -8.07
N ILE A 329 -6.95 -13.71 -7.46
CA ILE A 329 -7.52 -14.93 -8.03
C ILE A 329 -8.80 -15.24 -7.25
N TYR A 330 -9.95 -15.40 -7.94
CA TYR A 330 -11.22 -15.69 -7.29
C TYR A 330 -11.26 -17.08 -6.68
N THR A 331 -11.77 -17.16 -5.47
CA THR A 331 -12.11 -18.37 -4.73
C THR A 331 -13.52 -18.30 -4.14
N TYR A 332 -14.16 -17.16 -4.28
CA TYR A 332 -15.55 -16.82 -4.02
C TYR A 332 -15.98 -16.90 -2.56
N GLU A 333 -15.75 -18.02 -1.84
CA GLU A 333 -16.28 -18.29 -0.51
C GLU A 333 -15.17 -18.34 0.56
N PRO A 334 -15.45 -17.93 1.81
CA PRO A 334 -14.44 -17.82 2.86
C PRO A 334 -13.73 -19.14 3.18
N ILE A 335 -14.47 -20.21 3.42
CA ILE A 335 -13.89 -21.52 3.84
C ILE A 335 -13.05 -22.14 2.71
N PRO A 336 -13.53 -22.23 1.46
CA PRO A 336 -12.69 -22.62 0.34
C PRO A 336 -11.42 -21.77 0.20
N THR A 337 -11.52 -20.43 0.32
CA THR A 337 -10.36 -19.54 0.22
C THR A 337 -9.29 -19.90 1.24
N LEU A 338 -9.68 -20.11 2.51
CA LEU A 338 -8.75 -20.45 3.59
C LEU A 338 -8.16 -21.86 3.40
N THR A 339 -8.97 -22.81 2.96
CA THR A 339 -8.53 -24.18 2.70
C THR A 339 -7.51 -24.23 1.56
N ILE A 340 -7.80 -23.52 0.46
CA ILE A 340 -6.90 -23.41 -0.69
C ILE A 340 -5.59 -22.70 -0.28
N ALA A 341 -5.68 -21.60 0.47
CA ALA A 341 -4.48 -20.89 0.94
C ALA A 341 -3.59 -21.78 1.80
N LYS A 342 -4.18 -22.59 2.69
CA LYS A 342 -3.45 -23.58 3.49
C LYS A 342 -2.79 -24.64 2.61
N GLU A 343 -3.51 -25.20 1.65
CA GLU A 343 -2.94 -26.22 0.74
C GLU A 343 -1.79 -25.65 -0.09
N LEU A 344 -1.94 -24.45 -0.63
CA LEU A 344 -0.85 -23.74 -1.32
C LEU A 344 0.36 -23.54 -0.41
N TYR A 345 0.14 -23.11 0.84
CA TYR A 345 1.19 -22.96 1.82
C TYR A 345 1.92 -24.29 2.10
N GLU A 346 1.21 -25.38 2.28
CA GLU A 346 1.79 -26.71 2.49
C GLU A 346 2.59 -27.20 1.28
N ARG A 347 2.16 -26.84 0.07
CA ARG A 347 2.81 -27.16 -1.20
C ARG A 347 3.91 -26.19 -1.64
N GLY A 348 4.21 -25.18 -0.83
CA GLY A 348 5.36 -24.32 -1.03
C GLY A 348 5.08 -22.98 -1.70
N VAL A 349 3.83 -22.51 -1.74
CA VAL A 349 3.46 -21.18 -2.25
C VAL A 349 2.74 -20.39 -1.16
N TYR A 350 3.27 -19.23 -0.79
CA TYR A 350 2.63 -18.32 0.16
C TYR A 350 1.81 -17.25 -0.58
N VAL A 351 0.53 -17.15 -0.26
CA VAL A 351 -0.41 -16.14 -0.76
C VAL A 351 -1.22 -15.54 0.40
N ASN A 352 -1.81 -14.37 0.20
CA ASN A 352 -2.72 -13.78 1.20
C ASN A 352 -4.17 -14.09 0.84
N SER A 353 -4.99 -14.43 1.84
CA SER A 353 -6.43 -14.58 1.69
C SER A 353 -7.13 -13.24 1.89
N SER A 354 -8.04 -12.87 1.00
CA SER A 354 -8.91 -11.71 1.14
C SER A 354 -10.36 -12.16 1.34
N LEU A 355 -10.87 -11.84 2.50
CA LEU A 355 -12.19 -12.25 2.99
C LEU A 355 -13.00 -11.00 3.37
N PRO A 356 -14.33 -11.07 3.56
CA PRO A 356 -15.08 -9.98 4.15
C PRO A 356 -14.52 -9.55 5.53
N PRO A 357 -14.41 -8.24 5.82
CA PRO A 357 -14.94 -7.11 5.03
C PRO A 357 -13.98 -6.57 3.95
N ALA A 358 -12.79 -7.15 3.75
CA ALA A 358 -11.82 -6.70 2.74
C ALA A 358 -12.18 -7.15 1.31
N ALA A 359 -13.02 -8.17 1.17
CA ALA A 359 -13.67 -8.57 -0.08
C ALA A 359 -15.20 -8.47 0.08
N ALA A 360 -15.93 -8.32 -1.03
CA ALA A 360 -17.38 -8.40 -0.99
C ALA A 360 -17.84 -9.85 -0.73
N PRO A 361 -19.07 -10.05 -0.20
CA PRO A 361 -19.67 -11.39 -0.09
C PRO A 361 -19.63 -12.11 -1.46
N HIS A 362 -19.24 -13.39 -1.46
CA HIS A 362 -19.08 -14.22 -2.65
C HIS A 362 -17.99 -13.76 -3.63
N GLU A 363 -17.10 -12.86 -3.19
CA GLU A 363 -15.96 -12.38 -3.95
C GLU A 363 -14.63 -12.59 -3.22
N CYS A 364 -14.55 -13.58 -2.36
CA CYS A 364 -13.30 -13.93 -1.70
C CYS A 364 -12.24 -14.30 -2.72
N LEU A 365 -11.00 -13.97 -2.43
CA LEU A 365 -9.91 -14.18 -3.36
C LEU A 365 -8.58 -14.49 -2.67
N LEU A 366 -7.69 -15.12 -3.41
CA LEU A 366 -6.28 -15.17 -3.09
C LEU A 366 -5.62 -13.93 -3.68
N ARG A 367 -5.02 -13.11 -2.84
CA ARG A 367 -4.22 -11.95 -3.28
C ARG A 367 -2.78 -12.40 -3.49
N THR A 368 -2.38 -12.47 -4.74
CA THR A 368 -0.97 -12.68 -5.09
C THR A 368 -0.31 -11.37 -5.46
N SER A 369 0.98 -11.25 -5.18
CA SER A 369 1.79 -10.10 -5.58
C SER A 369 3.21 -10.52 -5.96
N LEU A 370 3.75 -9.86 -6.97
CA LEU A 370 5.07 -10.16 -7.54
C LEU A 370 6.12 -9.13 -7.08
N MET A 371 7.36 -9.54 -7.18
CA MET A 371 8.55 -8.70 -7.04
C MET A 371 9.30 -8.64 -8.38
N ALA A 372 10.02 -7.56 -8.61
CA ALA A 372 10.91 -7.41 -9.77
C ALA A 372 11.99 -8.51 -9.84
N THR A 373 12.33 -9.09 -8.69
CA THR A 373 13.33 -10.14 -8.54
C THR A 373 12.80 -11.56 -8.75
N HIS A 374 11.48 -11.76 -8.92
CA HIS A 374 10.97 -13.06 -9.32
C HIS A 374 11.51 -13.46 -10.70
N THR A 375 11.99 -14.67 -10.81
CA THR A 375 12.37 -15.26 -12.10
C THR A 375 11.14 -15.92 -12.76
N HIS A 376 11.13 -16.03 -14.08
CA HIS A 376 10.08 -16.76 -14.78
C HIS A 376 9.96 -18.20 -14.28
N ALA A 377 11.08 -18.88 -13.98
CA ALA A 377 11.05 -20.23 -13.43
C ALA A 377 10.30 -20.34 -12.09
N LEU A 378 10.46 -19.36 -11.20
CA LEU A 378 9.71 -19.32 -9.94
C LEU A 378 8.21 -19.01 -10.17
N ILE A 379 7.91 -18.17 -11.15
CA ILE A 379 6.52 -17.87 -11.53
C ILE A 379 5.86 -19.11 -12.14
N ASP A 380 6.57 -19.84 -13.02
CA ASP A 380 6.10 -21.10 -13.61
C ASP A 380 5.81 -22.14 -12.53
N GLU A 381 6.74 -22.34 -11.57
CA GLU A 381 6.58 -23.27 -10.46
C GLU A 381 5.35 -22.89 -9.61
N ALA A 382 5.22 -21.63 -9.23
CA ALA A 382 4.11 -21.14 -8.42
C ALA A 382 2.77 -21.30 -9.12
N VAL A 383 2.68 -20.91 -10.41
CA VAL A 383 1.43 -21.03 -11.20
C VAL A 383 1.05 -22.48 -11.44
N ALA A 384 2.02 -23.38 -11.63
CA ALA A 384 1.74 -24.81 -11.75
C ALA A 384 1.11 -25.37 -10.47
N ILE A 385 1.64 -25.01 -9.30
CA ILE A 385 1.09 -25.41 -7.99
C ILE A 385 -0.31 -24.81 -7.79
N ILE A 386 -0.49 -23.50 -8.07
CA ILE A 386 -1.79 -22.82 -7.96
C ILE A 386 -2.83 -23.51 -8.83
N ALA A 387 -2.51 -23.79 -10.09
CA ALA A 387 -3.42 -24.42 -11.03
C ALA A 387 -3.82 -25.84 -10.61
N ASP A 388 -2.87 -26.60 -10.06
CA ASP A 388 -3.15 -27.97 -9.61
C ASP A 388 -4.04 -27.98 -8.36
N VAL A 389 -3.80 -27.06 -7.41
CA VAL A 389 -4.65 -26.91 -6.22
C VAL A 389 -6.05 -26.47 -6.63
N LEU A 390 -6.20 -25.40 -7.42
CA LEU A 390 -7.50 -24.86 -7.81
C LEU A 390 -8.36 -25.88 -8.58
N ARG A 391 -7.75 -26.74 -9.41
CA ARG A 391 -8.44 -27.82 -10.11
C ARG A 391 -9.13 -28.79 -9.14
N GLY A 392 -8.57 -29.01 -7.96
CA GLY A 392 -9.18 -29.83 -6.89
C GLY A 392 -10.46 -29.23 -6.30
N TYR A 393 -10.74 -27.96 -6.60
CA TYR A 393 -11.92 -27.21 -6.12
C TYR A 393 -12.85 -26.77 -7.26
N ASP A 394 -12.65 -27.28 -8.47
CA ASP A 394 -13.39 -26.90 -9.68
C ASP A 394 -13.32 -25.39 -10.03
N LEU A 395 -12.17 -24.76 -9.75
CA LEU A 395 -11.88 -23.34 -9.96
C LEU A 395 -10.85 -23.09 -11.06
#